data_e75e6e18b8623ea1e30519d8f5a22b15
#
_entry.id   e75e6e18b8623ea1e30519d8f5a22b15
#
_cell.length_a   1.000
_cell.length_b   1.000
_cell.length_c   1.000
_cell.angle_alpha   90.00
_cell.angle_beta   90.00
_cell.angle_gamma   90.00
#
_symmetry.space_group_name_H-M   'P 1'
#
loop_
_entity.id
_entity.type
_entity.pdbx_description
1 polymer ?
#
loop_
_entity_poly.entity_id
_entity_poly.type
_entity_poly.pdbx_seq_one_letter_code
_entity_poly.pdbx_strand_id
1 'polypeptide(L)'
;AKVVDVGSGAGFPGVVAAIVRKDLRLVLVDSMERRARWLNDVVKDLSLPNVEVVHARSEDLVGKVDADTVTARAVAALSPAALRKLLPWTMPLLKGGGSLLALKGARVDEEIDDAIHLLRKYRAKWVDVHVVIPFGTTGETRVLEVRKKQTNRHR
;
A
#
# COMPACT_ATOMS: atom_id res chain seq x y z
N ALA A 1 9.07 12.05 -0.97
CA ALA A 1 8.44 11.03 -0.13
C ALA A 1 8.66 9.64 -0.70
N LYS A 2 8.81 8.67 0.17
CA LYS A 2 9.03 7.28 -0.20
C LYS A 2 7.73 6.50 -0.09
N VAL A 3 7.32 5.90 -1.19
CA VAL A 3 6.11 5.09 -1.30
C VAL A 3 6.49 3.65 -1.59
N VAL A 4 5.98 2.74 -0.79
CA VAL A 4 6.16 1.29 -1.03
C VAL A 4 4.82 0.73 -1.47
N ASP A 5 4.80 0.12 -2.66
CA ASP A 5 3.60 -0.53 -3.19
C ASP A 5 3.74 -2.04 -3.04
N VAL A 6 2.91 -2.62 -2.20
CA VAL A 6 2.96 -4.03 -1.84
C VAL A 6 2.06 -4.84 -2.77
N GLY A 7 2.63 -5.86 -3.39
CA GLY A 7 1.89 -6.69 -4.33
C GLY A 7 1.64 -6.00 -5.67
N SER A 8 2.65 -5.31 -6.18
CA SER A 8 2.55 -4.45 -7.37
C SER A 8 2.29 -5.15 -8.69
N GLY A 9 2.21 -6.46 -8.71
CA GLY A 9 2.22 -7.35 -9.87
C GLY A 9 1.73 -6.81 -11.21
N ALA A 10 0.60 -6.12 -11.24
CA ALA A 10 0.06 -5.51 -12.45
C ALA A 10 0.53 -4.05 -12.67
N GLY A 11 1.36 -3.53 -11.78
CA GLY A 11 1.87 -2.16 -11.87
C GLY A 11 0.89 -1.07 -11.42
N PHE A 12 -0.23 -1.44 -10.85
CA PHE A 12 -1.23 -0.49 -10.38
C PHE A 12 -1.42 -0.66 -8.85
N PRO A 13 -1.40 0.43 -8.07
CA PRO A 13 -1.26 1.83 -8.49
C PRO A 13 0.19 2.30 -8.66
N GLY A 14 1.17 1.50 -8.31
CA GLY A 14 2.57 1.93 -8.21
C GLY A 14 3.15 2.55 -9.47
N VAL A 15 3.06 1.85 -10.60
CA VAL A 15 3.62 2.35 -11.88
C VAL A 15 2.90 3.64 -12.31
N VAL A 16 1.58 3.67 -12.17
CA VAL A 16 0.79 4.85 -12.54
C VAL A 16 1.20 6.05 -11.69
N ALA A 17 1.36 5.85 -10.38
CA ALA A 17 1.80 6.91 -9.48
C ALA A 17 3.19 7.42 -9.87
N ALA A 18 4.09 6.56 -10.27
CA ALA A 18 5.44 6.93 -10.69
C ALA A 18 5.43 7.78 -11.97
N ILE A 19 4.53 7.48 -12.90
CA ILE A 19 4.41 8.24 -14.14
C ILE A 19 3.88 9.65 -13.86
N VAL A 20 2.87 9.75 -13.00
CA VAL A 20 2.19 11.01 -12.69
C VAL A 20 2.98 11.87 -11.72
N ARG A 21 3.64 11.25 -10.75
CA ARG A 21 4.33 11.96 -9.66
C ARG A 21 5.80 11.58 -9.65
N LYS A 22 6.58 12.27 -10.44
CA LYS A 22 8.03 12.01 -10.56
C LYS A 22 8.85 12.46 -9.35
N ASP A 23 8.23 13.22 -8.46
CA ASP A 23 8.83 13.63 -7.19
C ASP A 23 8.79 12.53 -6.13
N LEU A 24 7.99 11.47 -6.34
CA LEU A 24 7.90 10.35 -5.43
C LEU A 24 8.98 9.31 -5.73
N ARG A 25 9.53 8.73 -4.68
CA ARG A 25 10.39 7.56 -4.81
C ARG A 25 9.54 6.33 -4.54
N LEU A 26 9.40 5.47 -5.52
CA LEU A 26 8.53 4.29 -5.41
C LEU A 26 9.36 3.03 -5.34
N VAL A 27 8.98 2.17 -4.41
CA VAL A 27 9.50 0.82 -4.30
C VAL A 27 8.35 -0.13 -4.55
N LEU A 28 8.42 -0.87 -5.65
CA LEU A 28 7.41 -1.83 -6.04
C LEU A 28 7.86 -3.20 -5.53
N VAL A 29 7.06 -3.79 -4.66
CA VAL A 29 7.40 -5.06 -4.00
C VAL A 29 6.46 -6.15 -4.49
N ASP A 30 7.01 -7.24 -4.98
CA ASP A 30 6.23 -8.42 -5.31
C ASP A 30 7.01 -9.68 -4.94
N SER A 31 6.31 -10.65 -4.36
CA SER A 31 6.91 -11.92 -3.93
C SER A 31 7.07 -12.90 -5.09
N MET A 32 6.42 -12.67 -6.22
CA MET A 32 6.52 -13.53 -7.38
C MET A 32 7.59 -13.03 -8.34
N GLU A 33 8.61 -13.85 -8.57
CA GLU A 33 9.73 -13.50 -9.44
C GLU A 33 9.26 -13.08 -10.84
N ARG A 34 8.30 -13.80 -11.38
CA ARG A 34 7.76 -13.52 -12.72
C ARG A 34 7.16 -12.11 -12.81
N ARG A 35 6.40 -11.71 -11.81
CA ARG A 35 5.79 -10.37 -11.75
C ARG A 35 6.83 -9.30 -11.54
N ALA A 36 7.80 -9.53 -10.67
CA ALA A 36 8.88 -8.59 -10.43
C ALA A 36 9.71 -8.38 -11.70
N ARG A 37 9.96 -9.43 -12.45
CA ARG A 37 10.68 -9.35 -13.73
C ARG A 37 9.90 -8.51 -14.75
N TRP A 38 8.60 -8.75 -14.84
CA TRP A 38 7.74 -7.97 -15.72
C TRP A 38 7.72 -6.49 -15.34
N LEU A 39 7.64 -6.19 -14.03
CA LEU A 39 7.69 -4.81 -13.54
C LEU A 39 9.02 -4.13 -13.88
N ASN A 40 10.13 -4.84 -13.76
CA ASN A 40 11.43 -4.31 -14.17
C ASN A 40 11.46 -3.96 -15.66
N ASP A 41 10.87 -4.80 -16.50
CA ASP A 41 10.78 -4.53 -17.93
C ASP A 41 9.95 -3.28 -18.21
N VAL A 42 8.81 -3.13 -17.53
CA VAL A 42 7.95 -1.95 -17.68
C VAL A 42 8.67 -0.68 -17.22
N VAL A 43 9.35 -0.73 -16.08
CA VAL A 43 10.09 0.42 -15.55
C VAL A 43 11.20 0.84 -16.52
N LYS A 44 11.88 -0.13 -17.10
CA LYS A 44 12.93 0.11 -18.08
C LYS A 44 12.37 0.72 -19.38
N ASP A 45 11.29 0.12 -19.90
CA ASP A 45 10.67 0.57 -21.15
C ASP A 45 10.10 1.99 -21.02
N LEU A 46 9.56 2.33 -19.87
CA LEU A 46 9.00 3.65 -19.60
C LEU A 46 10.02 4.64 -19.06
N SER A 47 11.26 4.21 -18.87
CA SER A 47 12.35 5.05 -18.34
C SER A 47 11.93 5.79 -17.06
N LEU A 48 11.56 5.04 -16.04
CA LEU A 48 11.12 5.59 -14.76
C LEU A 48 12.27 5.59 -13.74
N PRO A 49 13.00 6.69 -13.60
CA PRO A 49 14.18 6.73 -12.72
C PRO A 49 13.83 6.76 -11.23
N ASN A 50 12.58 7.06 -10.90
CA ASN A 50 12.10 7.17 -9.52
C ASN A 50 11.52 5.85 -8.98
N VAL A 51 11.69 4.75 -9.70
CA VAL A 51 11.12 3.46 -9.33
C VAL A 51 12.20 2.41 -9.13
N GLU A 52 12.10 1.69 -8.03
CA GLU A 52 12.88 0.49 -7.75
C GLU A 52 11.92 -0.69 -7.63
N VAL A 53 12.24 -1.83 -8.24
CA VAL A 53 11.46 -3.06 -8.13
C VAL A 53 12.22 -4.03 -7.24
N VAL A 54 11.53 -4.56 -6.23
CA VAL A 54 12.12 -5.50 -5.28
C VAL A 54 11.32 -6.80 -5.33
N HIS A 55 12.02 -7.90 -5.63
CA HIS A 55 11.46 -9.25 -5.53
C HIS A 55 11.67 -9.74 -4.10
N ALA A 56 10.63 -9.61 -3.30
CA ALA A 56 10.67 -10.00 -1.89
C ALA A 56 9.25 -10.12 -1.34
N ARG A 57 9.13 -10.78 -0.21
CA ARG A 57 7.93 -10.68 0.60
C ARG A 57 8.01 -9.41 1.44
N SER A 58 6.87 -8.76 1.66
CA SER A 58 6.85 -7.52 2.43
C SER A 58 7.40 -7.70 3.84
N GLU A 59 7.14 -8.84 4.48
CA GLU A 59 7.64 -9.13 5.82
C GLU A 59 9.16 -9.17 5.90
N ASP A 60 9.84 -9.50 4.80
CA ASP A 60 11.30 -9.52 4.73
C ASP A 60 11.90 -8.10 4.70
N LEU A 61 11.08 -7.10 4.45
CA LEU A 61 11.51 -5.72 4.38
C LEU A 61 11.33 -4.96 5.69
N VAL A 62 10.70 -5.58 6.68
CA VAL A 62 10.51 -4.96 7.99
C VAL A 62 11.88 -4.68 8.62
N GLY A 63 12.07 -3.44 9.07
CA GLY A 63 13.34 -2.98 9.60
C GLY A 63 14.37 -2.55 8.54
N LYS A 64 14.08 -2.81 7.26
CA LYS A 64 14.95 -2.41 6.14
C LYS A 64 14.39 -1.24 5.35
N VAL A 65 13.11 -0.97 5.50
CA VAL A 65 12.39 0.08 4.78
C VAL A 65 11.53 0.86 5.75
N ASP A 66 11.63 2.18 5.68
CA ASP A 66 10.76 3.10 6.41
C ASP A 66 10.04 3.99 5.40
N ALA A 67 8.79 3.66 5.12
CA ALA A 67 8.02 4.34 4.10
C ALA A 67 7.18 5.48 4.68
N ASP A 68 7.03 6.55 3.92
CA ASP A 68 6.05 7.60 4.22
C ASP A 68 4.63 7.11 3.94
N THR A 69 4.49 6.33 2.88
CA THR A 69 3.21 5.77 2.46
C THR A 69 3.42 4.34 1.96
N VAL A 70 2.52 3.46 2.34
CA VAL A 70 2.43 2.12 1.77
C VAL A 70 1.11 2.03 1.04
N THR A 71 1.16 1.60 -0.21
CA THR A 71 -0.04 1.35 -1.01
C THR A 71 -0.23 -0.14 -1.19
N ALA A 72 -1.49 -0.56 -1.24
CA ALA A 72 -1.82 -1.94 -1.48
C ALA A 72 -3.16 -2.02 -2.23
N ARG A 73 -3.22 -2.93 -3.17
CA ARG A 73 -4.47 -3.26 -3.83
C ARG A 73 -5.12 -4.40 -3.06
N ALA A 74 -6.44 -4.31 -2.85
CA ALA A 74 -7.16 -5.37 -2.15
C ALA A 74 -7.08 -6.66 -2.95
N VAL A 75 -6.35 -7.61 -2.43
CA VAL A 75 -6.37 -8.99 -2.91
C VAL A 75 -7.44 -9.69 -2.07
N ALA A 76 -8.31 -10.46 -2.69
CA ALA A 76 -9.42 -11.11 -2.01
C ALA A 76 -10.46 -10.15 -1.43
N ALA A 77 -10.93 -9.23 -2.26
CA ALA A 77 -11.94 -8.23 -1.90
C ALA A 77 -13.27 -8.80 -1.37
N LEU A 78 -13.44 -10.12 -1.42
CA LEU A 78 -14.69 -10.79 -1.01
C LEU A 78 -14.69 -11.23 0.45
N SER A 79 -13.55 -11.15 1.15
CA SER A 79 -13.47 -11.61 2.53
C SER A 79 -13.47 -10.42 3.50
N PRO A 80 -14.34 -10.43 4.53
CA PRO A 80 -14.27 -9.41 5.59
C PRO A 80 -12.92 -9.41 6.33
N ALA A 81 -12.17 -10.50 6.26
CA ALA A 81 -10.87 -10.62 6.89
C ALA A 81 -9.71 -10.02 6.05
N ALA A 82 -10.00 -9.45 4.86
CA ALA A 82 -8.95 -8.99 3.97
C ALA A 82 -8.07 -7.91 4.58
N LEU A 83 -8.65 -6.92 5.25
CA LEU A 83 -7.89 -5.88 5.90
C LEU A 83 -7.03 -6.44 7.04
N ARG A 84 -7.63 -7.30 7.88
CA ARG A 84 -6.92 -7.92 8.98
C ARG A 84 -5.68 -8.69 8.50
N LYS A 85 -5.78 -9.33 7.34
CA LYS A 85 -4.65 -10.06 6.75
C LYS A 85 -3.60 -9.13 6.16
N LEU A 86 -4.02 -7.96 5.68
CA LEU A 86 -3.12 -7.00 5.04
C LEU A 86 -2.26 -6.22 6.04
N LEU A 87 -2.80 -5.91 7.21
CA LEU A 87 -2.12 -5.05 8.18
C LEU A 87 -0.72 -5.53 8.60
N PRO A 88 -0.50 -6.83 8.86
CA PRO A 88 0.83 -7.31 9.23
C PRO A 88 1.88 -7.14 8.13
N TRP A 89 1.45 -7.03 6.87
CA TRP A 89 2.35 -6.90 5.72
C TRP A 89 2.65 -5.45 5.35
N THR A 90 1.87 -4.52 5.84
CA THR A 90 1.93 -3.12 5.41
C THR A 90 2.33 -2.17 6.52
N MET A 91 1.65 -2.23 7.66
CA MET A 91 1.90 -1.29 8.75
C MET A 91 3.34 -1.29 9.28
N PRO A 92 4.02 -2.45 9.38
CA PRO A 92 5.41 -2.44 9.84
C PRO A 92 6.38 -1.75 8.90
N LEU A 93 6.02 -1.55 7.64
CA LEU A 93 6.86 -0.85 6.67
C LEU A 93 6.76 0.67 6.78
N LEU A 94 5.75 1.17 7.49
CA LEU A 94 5.53 2.59 7.66
C LEU A 94 6.38 3.14 8.80
N LYS A 95 6.96 4.30 8.55
CA LYS A 95 7.50 5.10 9.65
C LYS A 95 6.35 5.71 10.46
N GLY A 96 6.66 6.17 11.69
CA GLY A 96 5.67 6.89 12.50
C GLY A 96 5.12 8.09 11.75
N GLY A 97 3.80 8.26 11.79
CA GLY A 97 3.12 9.33 11.06
C GLY A 97 2.82 9.01 9.60
N GLY A 98 3.26 7.87 9.09
CA GLY A 98 2.98 7.46 7.72
C GLY A 98 1.56 6.92 7.54
N SER A 99 1.17 6.69 6.30
CA SER A 99 -0.16 6.21 5.96
C SER A 99 -0.14 4.97 5.09
N LEU A 100 -1.03 4.04 5.39
CA LEU A 100 -1.42 2.98 4.48
C LEU A 100 -2.59 3.47 3.62
N LEU A 101 -2.49 3.29 2.31
CA LEU A 101 -3.59 3.54 1.37
C LEU A 101 -3.92 2.22 0.68
N ALA A 102 -5.11 1.70 0.93
CA ALA A 102 -5.56 0.44 0.35
C ALA A 102 -6.80 0.66 -0.50
N LEU A 103 -6.76 0.14 -1.72
CA LEU A 103 -7.94 0.17 -2.60
C LEU A 103 -8.91 -0.91 -2.12
N LYS A 104 -10.14 -0.52 -1.86
CA LYS A 104 -11.16 -1.39 -1.27
C LYS A 104 -12.49 -1.29 -2.03
N GLY A 105 -13.35 -2.28 -1.80
CA GLY A 105 -14.71 -2.30 -2.33
C GLY A 105 -15.75 -1.83 -1.33
N ALA A 106 -17.01 -2.20 -1.57
CA ALA A 106 -18.15 -1.72 -0.79
C ALA A 106 -18.19 -2.24 0.66
N ARG A 107 -17.45 -3.29 0.98
CA ARG A 107 -17.46 -3.92 2.32
C ARG A 107 -16.39 -3.38 3.26
N VAL A 108 -15.83 -2.22 2.95
CA VAL A 108 -14.74 -1.67 3.75
C VAL A 108 -15.10 -1.47 5.21
N ASP A 109 -16.35 -1.10 5.52
CA ASP A 109 -16.76 -0.90 6.91
C ASP A 109 -16.74 -2.19 7.71
N GLU A 110 -17.18 -3.30 7.10
CA GLU A 110 -17.11 -4.62 7.73
C GLU A 110 -15.66 -5.06 7.97
N GLU A 111 -14.78 -4.75 7.01
CA GLU A 111 -13.35 -5.05 7.13
C GLU A 111 -12.70 -4.27 8.26
N ILE A 112 -13.07 -3.01 8.45
CA ILE A 112 -12.57 -2.19 9.54
C ILE A 112 -12.97 -2.78 10.89
N ASP A 113 -14.24 -3.13 11.05
CA ASP A 113 -14.74 -3.73 12.28
C ASP A 113 -14.01 -5.03 12.61
N ASP A 114 -13.82 -5.90 11.61
CA ASP A 114 -13.09 -7.17 11.78
C ASP A 114 -11.63 -6.95 12.18
N ALA A 115 -11.03 -5.85 11.75
CA ALA A 115 -9.61 -5.57 11.95
C ALA A 115 -9.30 -4.72 13.17
N ILE A 116 -10.30 -4.35 13.99
CA ILE A 116 -10.14 -3.32 15.02
C ILE A 116 -8.98 -3.63 16.00
N HIS A 117 -8.81 -4.88 16.39
CA HIS A 117 -7.74 -5.26 17.31
C HIS A 117 -6.35 -5.11 16.68
N LEU A 118 -6.22 -5.47 15.40
CA LEU A 118 -4.95 -5.33 14.69
C LEU A 118 -4.64 -3.87 14.37
N LEU A 119 -5.66 -3.06 14.10
CA LEU A 119 -5.45 -1.63 13.93
C LEU A 119 -4.82 -1.02 15.18
N ARG A 120 -5.28 -1.42 16.35
CA ARG A 120 -4.69 -0.99 17.62
C ARG A 120 -3.27 -1.54 17.81
N LYS A 121 -3.09 -2.84 17.52
CA LYS A 121 -1.79 -3.50 17.66
C LYS A 121 -0.71 -2.81 16.81
N TYR A 122 -1.06 -2.43 15.59
CA TYR A 122 -0.14 -1.77 14.67
C TYR A 122 -0.17 -0.25 14.77
N ARG A 123 -0.76 0.28 15.85
CA ARG A 123 -0.68 1.69 16.22
C ARG A 123 -1.36 2.63 15.23
N ALA A 124 -2.52 2.25 14.74
CA ALA A 124 -3.33 3.15 13.93
C ALA A 124 -3.81 4.33 14.79
N LYS A 125 -3.55 5.53 14.30
CA LYS A 125 -4.03 6.77 14.93
C LYS A 125 -5.48 7.02 14.56
N TRP A 126 -5.79 6.86 13.28
CA TRP A 126 -7.14 6.97 12.76
C TRP A 126 -7.26 6.23 11.44
N VAL A 127 -8.49 5.96 11.07
CA VAL A 127 -8.87 5.30 9.82
C VAL A 127 -9.89 6.17 9.13
N ASP A 128 -9.71 6.40 7.85
CA ASP A 128 -10.65 7.18 7.04
C ASP A 128 -10.93 6.45 5.73
N VAL A 129 -12.12 6.65 5.18
CA VAL A 129 -12.54 6.05 3.91
C VAL A 129 -12.86 7.16 2.93
N HIS A 130 -12.15 7.18 1.82
CA HIS A 130 -12.36 8.13 0.75
C HIS A 130 -13.11 7.45 -0.39
N VAL A 131 -14.23 8.02 -0.80
CA VAL A 131 -14.99 7.51 -1.94
C VAL A 131 -14.55 8.28 -3.18
N VAL A 132 -14.09 7.55 -4.18
CA VAL A 132 -13.64 8.13 -5.45
C VAL A 132 -14.50 7.59 -6.56
N ILE A 133 -15.03 8.49 -7.39
CA ILE A 133 -15.76 8.13 -8.60
C ILE A 133 -14.88 8.53 -9.77
N PRO A 134 -14.23 7.57 -10.45
CA PRO A 134 -13.35 7.91 -11.57
C PRO A 134 -14.11 8.61 -12.69
N PHE A 135 -13.47 9.58 -13.31
CA PHE A 135 -14.05 10.33 -14.42
C PHE A 135 -14.49 9.39 -15.54
N GLY A 136 -15.70 9.59 -16.04
CA GLY A 136 -16.25 8.79 -17.14
C GLY A 136 -16.79 7.43 -16.72
N THR A 137 -16.87 7.13 -15.43
CA THR A 137 -17.42 5.87 -14.92
C THR A 137 -18.58 6.12 -13.98
N THR A 138 -19.39 5.07 -13.74
CA THR A 138 -20.45 5.09 -12.75
C THR A 138 -20.08 4.29 -11.49
N GLY A 139 -18.91 3.62 -11.51
CA GLY A 139 -18.45 2.82 -10.38
C GLY A 139 -17.77 3.65 -9.31
N GLU A 140 -17.92 3.24 -8.07
CA GLU A 140 -17.24 3.83 -6.93
C GLU A 140 -16.03 2.98 -6.53
N THR A 141 -14.91 3.64 -6.24
CA THR A 141 -13.75 3.02 -5.61
C THR A 141 -13.56 3.66 -4.24
N ARG A 142 -13.32 2.84 -3.25
CA ARG A 142 -13.02 3.32 -1.92
C ARG A 142 -11.55 3.17 -1.63
N VAL A 143 -10.96 4.22 -1.10
CA VAL A 143 -9.58 4.21 -0.63
C VAL A 143 -9.61 4.26 0.89
N LEU A 144 -9.14 3.21 1.50
CA LEU A 144 -8.96 3.16 2.96
C LEU A 144 -7.62 3.79 3.30
N GLU A 145 -7.64 4.78 4.16
CA GLU A 145 -6.43 5.38 4.69
C GLU A 145 -6.29 5.04 6.17
N VAL A 146 -5.15 4.45 6.54
CA VAL A 146 -4.80 4.19 7.93
C VAL A 146 -3.56 5.00 8.27
N ARG A 147 -3.70 5.95 9.18
CA ARG A 147 -2.58 6.77 9.65
C ARG A 147 -1.94 6.09 10.86
N LYS A 148 -0.63 5.89 10.80
CA LYS A 148 0.13 5.34 11.90
C LYS A 148 0.48 6.44 12.90
N LYS A 149 0.44 6.13 14.20
CA LYS A 149 0.84 7.06 15.24
C LYS A 149 2.31 7.43 15.10
N GLN A 150 2.65 8.65 15.50
CA GLN A 150 4.04 9.08 15.57
C GLN A 150 4.80 8.21 16.55
N THR A 151 6.06 7.95 16.23
CA THR A 151 6.93 7.25 17.14
C THR A 151 7.38 8.21 18.24
N ASN A 152 7.10 7.85 19.49
CA ASN A 152 7.60 8.62 20.61
C ASN A 152 9.09 8.35 20.77
N ARG A 153 9.88 9.42 20.68
CA ARG A 153 11.30 9.34 20.96
C ARG A 153 11.53 9.81 22.38
N HIS A 154 11.89 8.89 23.23
CA HIS A 154 12.29 9.24 24.58
C HIS A 154 13.78 9.34 24.69
N ARG A 155 14.21 10.26 25.51
CA ARG A 155 15.62 10.43 25.83
C ARG A 155 15.91 9.81 27.17
#